data_92b0c99a903a0f8829eb3254a40f533c
#
_entry.id   92b0c99a903a0f8829eb3254a40f533c
#
_cell.length_a   1.000
_cell.length_b   1.000
_cell.length_c   1.000
_cell.angle_alpha   90.00
_cell.angle_beta   90.00
_cell.angle_gamma   90.00
#
_symmetry.space_group_name_H-M   'P 1'
#
loop_
_entity.id
_entity.type
_entity.pdbx_description
1 polymer ?
#
loop_
_entity_poly.entity_id
_entity_poly.type
_entity_poly.pdbx_seq_one_letter_code
_entity_poly.pdbx_strand_id
1 'polypeptide(L)'
;LVGIGAPEYPARVNHVPLVSWAAKKQQMQFAEPSDTLFRKAFDGVDVVHIYTPFRFGQHACKVAKQMGIAVTAGYHVQPENVTYSAGPLKYVPGIDSFIYWLFDIWLYRKIDHVHVPTELGASLLRSHGYKSKLHVISNGYESRFTAKTQRDAGKSAPVPFHIVASGRLTNEKNHVA
;
A
#
# COMPACT_ATOMS: atom_id res chain seq x y z
N LEU A 1 4.95 -16.35 -0.11
CA LEU A 1 4.38 -15.12 0.44
C LEU A 1 4.50 -15.09 1.96
N VAL A 2 4.85 -13.94 2.54
CA VAL A 2 4.98 -13.74 4.00
C VAL A 2 3.98 -12.69 4.47
N GLY A 3 3.20 -12.98 5.50
CA GLY A 3 2.20 -12.02 6.01
C GLY A 3 1.26 -12.58 7.07
N ILE A 4 0.16 -11.86 7.33
CA ILE A 4 -0.92 -12.27 8.23
C ILE A 4 -1.98 -13.04 7.42
N GLY A 5 -2.67 -13.95 8.07
CA GLY A 5 -3.72 -14.79 7.48
C GLY A 5 -3.21 -16.17 7.13
N ALA A 6 -3.44 -16.62 5.90
CA ALA A 6 -3.06 -17.93 5.42
C ALA A 6 -2.01 -17.91 4.28
N PRO A 7 -0.92 -17.12 4.37
CA PRO A 7 0.17 -17.22 3.43
C PRO A 7 1.01 -18.46 3.73
N GLU A 8 1.93 -18.80 2.84
CA GLU A 8 2.89 -19.89 3.02
C GLU A 8 3.75 -19.73 4.29
N TYR A 9 4.11 -18.49 4.61
CA TYR A 9 4.86 -18.13 5.81
C TYR A 9 4.04 -17.17 6.68
N PRO A 10 3.21 -17.69 7.61
CA PRO A 10 2.33 -16.86 8.43
C PRO A 10 3.08 -16.10 9.51
N ALA A 11 2.82 -14.80 9.60
CA ALA A 11 3.31 -13.94 10.66
C ALA A 11 2.26 -13.75 11.76
N ARG A 12 2.71 -13.57 13.00
CA ARG A 12 1.82 -13.24 14.12
C ARG A 12 1.29 -11.81 13.99
N VAL A 13 0.08 -11.58 14.51
CA VAL A 13 -0.49 -10.23 14.59
C VAL A 13 0.18 -9.47 15.72
N ASN A 14 0.66 -8.26 15.42
CA ASN A 14 1.23 -7.35 16.41
C ASN A 14 0.13 -6.47 17.00
N HIS A 15 -0.05 -6.53 18.30
CA HIS A 15 -1.02 -5.72 19.04
C HIS A 15 -0.33 -4.49 19.65
N VAL A 16 -0.21 -3.41 18.88
CA VAL A 16 0.28 -2.11 19.38
C VAL A 16 -0.92 -1.29 19.87
N PRO A 17 -1.11 -1.05 21.16
CA PRO A 17 -2.37 -0.53 21.73
C PRO A 17 -2.86 0.76 21.07
N LEU A 18 -1.99 1.75 20.88
CA LEU A 18 -2.36 3.06 20.34
C LEU A 18 -2.62 3.04 18.82
N VAL A 19 -1.88 2.20 18.10
CA VAL A 19 -1.97 2.08 16.64
C VAL A 19 -3.07 1.12 16.23
N SER A 20 -3.36 0.12 17.06
CA SER A 20 -4.40 -0.88 16.84
C SER A 20 -5.79 -0.26 16.72
N TRP A 21 -6.06 0.84 17.43
CA TRP A 21 -7.35 1.53 17.37
C TRP A 21 -7.56 2.20 15.99
N ALA A 22 -6.56 2.91 15.48
CA ALA A 22 -6.61 3.54 14.16
C ALA A 22 -6.63 2.48 13.03
N ALA A 23 -5.87 1.41 13.20
CA ALA A 23 -5.80 0.31 12.26
C ALA A 23 -7.12 -0.47 12.16
N LYS A 24 -7.81 -0.71 13.29
CA LYS A 24 -9.14 -1.35 13.30
C LYS A 24 -10.17 -0.58 12.48
N LYS A 25 -10.16 0.75 12.52
CA LYS A 25 -11.05 1.57 11.70
C LYS A 25 -10.82 1.37 10.20
N GLN A 26 -9.62 0.99 9.79
CA GLN A 26 -9.27 0.71 8.39
C GLN A 26 -9.24 -0.77 8.03
N GLN A 27 -9.66 -1.64 8.94
CA GLN A 27 -9.57 -3.10 8.75
C GLN A 27 -8.13 -3.57 8.46
N MET A 28 -7.14 -2.84 8.99
CA MET A 28 -5.73 -3.17 8.84
C MET A 28 -5.23 -3.92 10.07
N GLN A 29 -4.35 -4.89 9.84
CA GLN A 29 -3.61 -5.59 10.88
C GLN A 29 -2.12 -5.42 10.62
N PHE A 30 -1.34 -5.29 11.69
CA PHE A 30 0.12 -5.21 11.60
C PHE A 30 0.73 -6.55 11.98
N ALA A 31 1.67 -7.02 11.16
CA ALA A 31 2.41 -8.23 11.44
C ALA A 31 3.57 -7.97 12.40
N GLU A 32 3.85 -8.92 13.27
CA GLU A 32 5.04 -8.94 14.11
C GLU A 32 6.26 -9.37 13.27
N PRO A 33 7.34 -8.56 13.22
CA PRO A 33 8.55 -8.93 12.50
C PRO A 33 9.30 -10.05 13.24
N SER A 34 9.85 -10.99 12.48
CA SER A 34 10.64 -12.10 13.01
C SER A 34 11.79 -12.45 12.07
N ASP A 35 13.03 -12.37 12.56
CA ASP A 35 14.23 -12.74 11.80
C ASP A 35 14.17 -14.18 11.33
N THR A 36 13.78 -15.10 12.21
CA THR A 36 13.68 -16.52 11.89
C THR A 36 12.66 -16.77 10.76
N LEU A 37 11.51 -16.11 10.83
CA LEU A 37 10.48 -16.20 9.79
C LEU A 37 11.00 -15.71 8.45
N PHE A 38 11.63 -14.52 8.44
CA PHE A 38 12.14 -13.92 7.19
C PHE A 38 13.28 -14.75 6.61
N ARG A 39 14.27 -15.19 7.42
CA ARG A 39 15.37 -16.02 6.93
C ARG A 39 14.88 -17.32 6.31
N LYS A 40 13.89 -17.97 6.94
CA LYS A 40 13.26 -19.16 6.39
C LYS A 40 12.51 -18.89 5.09
N ALA A 41 11.76 -17.80 5.03
CA ALA A 41 10.94 -17.44 3.87
C ALA A 41 11.77 -16.92 2.68
N PHE A 42 12.97 -16.40 2.95
CA PHE A 42 13.85 -15.81 1.94
C PHE A 42 14.95 -16.79 1.46
N ASP A 43 14.96 -18.00 2.00
CA ASP A 43 15.87 -19.04 1.53
C ASP A 43 15.59 -19.42 0.06
N GLY A 44 16.62 -19.33 -0.79
CA GLY A 44 16.49 -19.57 -2.23
C GLY A 44 15.70 -18.52 -3.03
N VAL A 45 15.46 -17.34 -2.47
CA VAL A 45 14.73 -16.25 -3.13
C VAL A 45 15.68 -15.25 -3.78
N ASP A 46 15.41 -14.87 -5.03
CA ASP A 46 16.23 -13.91 -5.79
C ASP A 46 15.89 -12.45 -5.47
N VAL A 47 14.59 -12.16 -5.22
CA VAL A 47 14.09 -10.80 -4.99
C VAL A 47 13.04 -10.78 -3.89
N VAL A 48 13.14 -9.83 -2.98
CA VAL A 48 12.11 -9.54 -1.97
C VAL A 48 11.39 -8.26 -2.33
N HIS A 49 10.07 -8.33 -2.50
CA HIS A 49 9.22 -7.16 -2.73
C HIS A 49 8.49 -6.74 -1.47
N ILE A 50 8.73 -5.52 -1.00
CA ILE A 50 8.13 -4.96 0.21
C ILE A 50 6.86 -4.18 -0.14
N TYR A 51 5.74 -4.60 0.42
CA TYR A 51 4.43 -4.03 0.10
C TYR A 51 4.08 -2.77 0.91
N THR A 52 4.57 -2.66 2.15
CA THR A 52 4.25 -1.53 3.04
C THR A 52 5.46 -0.99 3.79
N PRO A 53 5.53 0.34 4.07
CA PRO A 53 6.67 0.98 4.73
C PRO A 53 6.70 0.79 6.25
N PHE A 54 5.83 -0.04 6.80
CA PHE A 54 5.71 -0.24 8.25
C PHE A 54 6.79 -1.19 8.79
N ARG A 55 6.83 -1.33 10.12
CA ARG A 55 7.87 -2.06 10.87
C ARG A 55 8.15 -3.46 10.31
N PHE A 56 7.11 -4.18 9.87
CA PHE A 56 7.27 -5.49 9.27
C PHE A 56 8.08 -5.43 7.96
N GLY A 57 7.71 -4.52 7.05
CA GLY A 57 8.41 -4.32 5.78
C GLY A 57 9.84 -3.78 5.97
N GLN A 58 10.03 -2.86 6.92
CA GLN A 58 11.38 -2.35 7.26
C GLN A 58 12.30 -3.47 7.73
N HIS A 59 11.78 -4.36 8.57
CA HIS A 59 12.55 -5.48 9.11
C HIS A 59 12.83 -6.53 8.03
N ALA A 60 11.84 -6.83 7.18
CA ALA A 60 12.01 -7.70 6.01
C ALA A 60 13.10 -7.17 5.07
N CYS A 61 13.10 -5.86 4.79
CA CYS A 61 14.14 -5.20 4.00
C CYS A 61 15.53 -5.38 4.62
N LYS A 62 15.67 -5.19 5.95
CA LYS A 62 16.92 -5.38 6.67
C LYS A 62 17.42 -6.82 6.52
N VAL A 63 16.57 -7.81 6.77
CA VAL A 63 16.95 -9.23 6.69
C VAL A 63 17.32 -9.63 5.26
N ALA A 64 16.54 -9.22 4.25
CA ALA A 64 16.86 -9.51 2.85
C ALA A 64 18.23 -8.95 2.45
N LYS A 65 18.53 -7.70 2.83
CA LYS A 65 19.86 -7.11 2.57
C LYS A 65 21.00 -7.83 3.30
N GLN A 66 20.79 -8.30 4.52
CA GLN A 66 21.75 -9.12 5.25
C GLN A 66 22.02 -10.48 4.58
N MET A 67 21.03 -11.00 3.85
CA MET A 67 21.14 -12.24 3.08
C MET A 67 21.67 -11.99 1.65
N GLY A 68 21.98 -10.74 1.27
CA GLY A 68 22.46 -10.39 -0.07
C GLY A 68 21.39 -10.44 -1.15
N ILE A 69 20.11 -10.45 -0.77
CA ILE A 69 18.97 -10.55 -1.70
C ILE A 69 18.55 -9.17 -2.19
N ALA A 70 18.26 -9.05 -3.48
CA ALA A 70 17.75 -7.82 -4.07
C ALA A 70 16.40 -7.43 -3.45
N VAL A 71 16.21 -6.12 -3.18
CA VAL A 71 14.98 -5.62 -2.56
C VAL A 71 14.33 -4.56 -3.44
N THR A 72 13.04 -4.72 -3.68
CA THR A 72 12.16 -3.73 -4.30
C THR A 72 11.01 -3.39 -3.37
N ALA A 73 10.30 -2.29 -3.61
CA ALA A 73 9.10 -1.95 -2.84
C ALA A 73 7.95 -1.47 -3.72
N GLY A 74 6.73 -1.60 -3.20
CA GLY A 74 5.54 -0.99 -3.77
C GLY A 74 5.09 0.23 -2.96
N TYR A 75 4.65 1.27 -3.65
CA TYR A 75 4.02 2.43 -3.03
C TYR A 75 2.49 2.27 -3.06
N HIS A 76 1.94 1.64 -2.02
CA HIS A 76 0.52 1.32 -1.90
C HIS A 76 -0.17 2.03 -0.73
N VAL A 77 0.58 2.74 0.10
CA VAL A 77 0.08 3.49 1.24
C VAL A 77 0.43 4.97 1.07
N GLN A 78 -0.58 5.78 0.83
CA GLN A 78 -0.42 7.23 0.76
C GLN A 78 -0.48 7.83 2.17
N PRO A 79 0.40 8.79 2.51
CA PRO A 79 0.37 9.51 3.79
C PRO A 79 -0.97 10.13 4.11
N GLU A 80 -1.65 10.68 3.12
CA GLU A 80 -2.99 11.30 3.27
C GLU A 80 -4.03 10.30 3.80
N ASN A 81 -3.96 9.04 3.43
CA ASN A 81 -4.83 8.00 3.96
C ASN A 81 -4.54 7.70 5.45
N VAL A 82 -3.28 7.85 5.84
CA VAL A 82 -2.86 7.67 7.24
C VAL A 82 -3.36 8.83 8.09
N THR A 83 -3.14 10.08 7.64
CA THR A 83 -3.58 11.28 8.37
C THR A 83 -5.09 11.38 8.47
N TYR A 84 -5.79 11.07 7.38
CA TYR A 84 -7.25 11.05 7.37
C TYR A 84 -7.83 10.09 8.42
N SER A 85 -7.17 8.97 8.63
CA SER A 85 -7.58 7.95 9.61
C SER A 85 -7.18 8.29 11.04
N ALA A 86 -6.21 9.18 11.20
CA ALA A 86 -5.71 9.62 12.50
C ALA A 86 -6.59 10.73 13.14
N GLY A 87 -7.75 11.03 12.57
CA GLY A 87 -8.74 11.95 13.12
C GLY A 87 -8.25 13.41 13.13
N PRO A 88 -8.08 14.06 14.30
CA PRO A 88 -7.69 15.48 14.37
C PRO A 88 -6.34 15.81 13.74
N LEU A 89 -5.44 14.83 13.60
CA LEU A 89 -4.12 15.02 13.00
C LEU A 89 -4.19 15.49 11.54
N LYS A 90 -5.27 15.19 10.81
CA LYS A 90 -5.45 15.67 9.43
C LYS A 90 -5.49 17.20 9.30
N TYR A 91 -5.77 17.93 10.41
CA TYR A 91 -5.83 19.39 10.43
C TYR A 91 -4.48 20.03 10.75
N VAL A 92 -3.44 19.25 11.07
CA VAL A 92 -2.11 19.77 11.38
C VAL A 92 -1.38 20.10 10.08
N PRO A 93 -1.05 21.36 9.80
CA PRO A 93 -0.32 21.75 8.59
C PRO A 93 1.01 20.99 8.48
N GLY A 94 1.30 20.47 7.29
CA GLY A 94 2.56 19.77 7.01
C GLY A 94 2.66 18.35 7.53
N ILE A 95 1.62 17.80 8.16
CA ILE A 95 1.65 16.44 8.70
C ILE A 95 1.85 15.40 7.59
N ASP A 96 1.25 15.60 6.42
CA ASP A 96 1.42 14.67 5.28
C ASP A 96 2.87 14.66 4.81
N SER A 97 3.49 15.84 4.65
CA SER A 97 4.90 15.97 4.28
C SER A 97 5.83 15.31 5.30
N PHE A 98 5.50 15.40 6.58
CA PHE A 98 6.22 14.71 7.64
C PHE A 98 6.10 13.19 7.52
N ILE A 99 4.93 12.66 7.19
CA ILE A 99 4.74 11.22 6.98
C ILE A 99 5.44 10.75 5.69
N TYR A 100 5.43 11.55 4.60
CA TYR A 100 6.25 11.27 3.42
C TYR A 100 7.72 11.12 3.80
N TRP A 101 8.26 12.07 4.57
CA TRP A 101 9.62 12.02 5.07
C TRP A 101 9.88 10.79 5.96
N LEU A 102 8.96 10.43 6.86
CA LEU A 102 9.07 9.22 7.66
C LEU A 102 9.12 7.95 6.80
N PHE A 103 8.24 7.81 5.82
CA PHE A 103 8.23 6.64 4.94
C PHE A 103 9.50 6.54 4.11
N ASP A 104 10.04 7.68 3.67
CA ASP A 104 11.33 7.71 2.98
C ASP A 104 12.44 7.17 3.87
N ILE A 105 12.64 7.75 5.08
CA ILE A 105 13.71 7.30 5.98
C ILE A 105 13.53 5.88 6.50
N TRP A 106 12.29 5.45 6.67
CA TRP A 106 12.00 4.12 7.18
C TRP A 106 12.27 3.03 6.14
N LEU A 107 11.91 3.27 4.88
CA LEU A 107 11.99 2.24 3.87
C LEU A 107 12.55 2.75 2.53
N TYR A 108 11.91 3.72 1.87
CA TYR A 108 12.08 3.97 0.45
C TYR A 108 13.48 4.44 0.08
N ARG A 109 14.14 5.29 0.87
CA ARG A 109 15.55 5.71 0.61
C ARG A 109 16.56 4.57 0.65
N LYS A 110 16.17 3.41 1.16
CA LYS A 110 17.02 2.21 1.25
C LYS A 110 16.81 1.26 0.06
N ILE A 111 15.93 1.62 -0.87
CA ILE A 111 15.49 0.77 -1.97
C ILE A 111 15.67 1.53 -3.28
N ASP A 112 16.36 0.91 -4.23
CA ASP A 112 16.69 1.54 -5.52
C ASP A 112 15.51 1.56 -6.48
N HIS A 113 14.63 0.55 -6.43
CA HIS A 113 13.52 0.38 -7.34
C HIS A 113 12.19 0.32 -6.59
N VAL A 114 11.28 1.26 -6.89
CA VAL A 114 9.94 1.35 -6.28
C VAL A 114 8.86 1.30 -7.37
N HIS A 115 7.96 0.36 -7.23
CA HIS A 115 6.73 0.26 -8.02
C HIS A 115 5.70 1.27 -7.53
N VAL A 116 5.10 2.01 -8.44
CA VAL A 116 4.06 3.01 -8.15
C VAL A 116 2.88 2.77 -9.10
N PRO A 117 1.65 2.60 -8.59
CA PRO A 117 0.50 2.24 -9.42
C PRO A 117 0.06 3.31 -10.42
N THR A 118 0.36 4.57 -10.16
CA THR A 118 -0.12 5.71 -10.95
C THR A 118 0.94 6.79 -11.10
N GLU A 119 0.88 7.57 -12.20
CA GLU A 119 1.76 8.72 -12.40
C GLU A 119 1.53 9.81 -11.34
N LEU A 120 0.30 9.97 -10.85
CA LEU A 120 0.02 10.88 -9.72
C LEU A 120 0.85 10.49 -8.49
N GLY A 121 0.86 9.21 -8.11
CA GLY A 121 1.68 8.74 -7.00
C GLY A 121 3.17 8.97 -7.22
N ALA A 122 3.66 8.73 -8.44
CA ALA A 122 5.06 8.99 -8.78
C ALA A 122 5.42 10.48 -8.69
N SER A 123 4.54 11.37 -9.16
CA SER A 123 4.72 12.82 -9.06
C SER A 123 4.77 13.29 -7.60
N LEU A 124 3.91 12.76 -6.74
CA LEU A 124 3.92 13.04 -5.31
C LEU A 124 5.22 12.59 -4.65
N LEU A 125 5.72 11.39 -4.95
CA LEU A 125 7.01 10.93 -4.42
C LEU A 125 8.17 11.81 -4.87
N ARG A 126 8.21 12.20 -6.15
CA ARG A 126 9.23 13.12 -6.69
C ARG A 126 9.18 14.49 -6.00
N SER A 127 7.98 15.07 -5.80
CA SER A 127 7.81 16.38 -5.14
C SER A 127 8.26 16.35 -3.68
N HIS A 128 8.19 15.19 -3.01
CA HIS A 128 8.71 14.99 -1.66
C HIS A 128 10.18 14.52 -1.60
N GLY A 129 10.88 14.54 -2.74
CA GLY A 129 12.33 14.33 -2.80
C GLY A 129 12.79 12.88 -2.74
N TYR A 130 11.92 11.91 -3.02
CA TYR A 130 12.31 10.50 -3.13
C TYR A 130 13.32 10.28 -4.25
N LYS A 131 14.38 9.54 -3.98
CA LYS A 131 15.52 9.30 -4.90
C LYS A 131 15.47 7.97 -5.61
N SER A 132 14.62 7.05 -5.16
CA SER A 132 14.43 5.74 -5.79
C SER A 132 14.00 5.87 -7.26
N LYS A 133 14.39 4.92 -8.09
CA LYS A 133 13.88 4.80 -9.46
C LYS A 133 12.42 4.33 -9.39
N LEU A 134 11.50 5.20 -9.81
CA LEU A 134 10.06 4.94 -9.77
C LEU A 134 9.62 4.25 -11.06
N HIS A 135 8.96 3.10 -10.93
CA HIS A 135 8.37 2.34 -12.02
C HIS A 135 6.85 2.48 -11.96
N VAL A 136 6.29 3.24 -12.87
CA VAL A 136 4.83 3.44 -12.95
C VAL A 136 4.22 2.27 -13.72
N ILE A 137 3.58 1.39 -12.98
CA ILE A 137 2.93 0.19 -13.51
C ILE A 137 1.60 0.02 -12.80
N SER A 138 0.50 -0.03 -13.55
CA SER A 138 -0.84 -0.27 -12.99
C SER A 138 -0.89 -1.58 -12.21
N ASN A 139 -1.69 -1.61 -11.13
CA ASN A 139 -1.93 -2.86 -10.37
C ASN A 139 -2.63 -3.94 -11.21
N GLY A 140 -3.16 -3.58 -12.39
CA GLY A 140 -3.87 -4.50 -13.24
C GLY A 140 -5.29 -4.82 -12.76
N TYR A 141 -5.94 -5.72 -13.46
CA TYR A 141 -7.28 -6.24 -13.14
C TYR A 141 -7.40 -7.67 -13.65
N GLU A 142 -8.32 -8.43 -13.08
CA GLU A 142 -8.57 -9.78 -13.53
C GLU A 142 -9.25 -9.78 -14.90
N SER A 143 -8.89 -10.71 -15.78
CA SER A 143 -9.40 -10.82 -17.17
C SER A 143 -10.92 -10.99 -17.26
N ARG A 144 -11.57 -11.46 -16.17
CA ARG A 144 -13.04 -11.53 -16.10
C ARG A 144 -13.74 -10.16 -16.10
N PHE A 145 -13.02 -9.07 -15.77
CA PHE A 145 -13.53 -7.70 -15.82
C PHE A 145 -13.26 -7.11 -17.21
N THR A 146 -14.03 -7.54 -18.19
CA THR A 146 -14.00 -6.96 -19.54
C THR A 146 -15.01 -5.85 -19.70
N ALA A 147 -14.66 -4.80 -20.44
CA ALA A 147 -15.64 -3.81 -20.85
C ALA A 147 -16.75 -4.49 -21.67
N LYS A 148 -18.01 -4.34 -21.28
CA LYS A 148 -19.11 -4.72 -22.15
C LYS A 148 -19.02 -3.87 -23.42
N THR A 149 -18.81 -4.50 -24.55
CA THR A 149 -18.92 -3.86 -25.85
C THR A 149 -20.26 -3.13 -25.93
N GLN A 150 -20.18 -1.88 -26.33
CA GLN A 150 -21.27 -0.91 -26.52
C GLN A 150 -22.71 -1.46 -26.35
N ARG A 151 -23.42 -0.94 -25.37
CA ARG A 151 -24.89 -0.99 -25.43
C ARG A 151 -25.28 -0.36 -26.76
N ASP A 152 -26.06 -1.09 -27.55
CA ASP A 152 -26.63 -0.58 -28.78
C ASP A 152 -27.20 0.83 -28.56
N ALA A 153 -26.54 1.83 -29.10
CA ALA A 153 -26.95 3.23 -29.03
C ALA A 153 -28.22 3.51 -29.86
N GLY A 154 -28.93 2.44 -30.27
CA GLY A 154 -30.07 2.49 -31.19
C GLY A 154 -31.44 2.34 -30.56
N LYS A 155 -31.57 2.18 -29.25
CA LYS A 155 -32.91 2.09 -28.61
C LYS A 155 -33.16 3.33 -27.76
N SER A 156 -33.97 4.22 -28.31
CA SER A 156 -34.46 5.47 -27.73
C SER A 156 -35.52 5.31 -26.65
N ALA A 157 -35.28 4.49 -25.62
CA ALA A 157 -35.99 4.55 -24.37
C ALA A 157 -35.13 5.26 -23.32
N PRO A 158 -35.69 6.15 -22.51
CA PRO A 158 -34.94 6.77 -21.42
C PRO A 158 -34.51 5.68 -20.43
N VAL A 159 -33.32 5.15 -20.62
CA VAL A 159 -32.73 4.18 -19.69
C VAL A 159 -32.16 4.97 -18.51
N PRO A 160 -32.59 4.69 -17.27
CA PRO A 160 -32.04 5.39 -16.12
C PRO A 160 -30.51 5.21 -16.08
N PHE A 161 -29.81 6.30 -15.79
CA PHE A 161 -28.36 6.24 -15.57
C PHE A 161 -28.08 5.47 -14.29
N HIS A 162 -27.29 4.41 -14.39
CA HIS A 162 -26.81 3.66 -13.24
C HIS A 162 -25.40 4.09 -12.93
N ILE A 163 -25.19 4.73 -11.77
CA ILE A 163 -23.87 5.07 -11.25
C ILE A 163 -23.47 3.97 -10.24
N VAL A 164 -22.36 3.32 -10.48
CA VAL A 164 -21.80 2.30 -9.57
C VAL A 164 -20.53 2.84 -8.94
N ALA A 165 -20.51 2.83 -7.61
CA ALA A 165 -19.29 3.12 -6.83
C ALA A 165 -18.85 1.84 -6.11
N SER A 166 -17.55 1.57 -6.14
CA SER A 166 -16.93 0.44 -5.44
C SER A 166 -15.80 0.93 -4.55
N GLY A 167 -15.79 0.51 -3.29
CA GLY A 167 -14.76 0.88 -2.34
C GLY A 167 -15.09 0.43 -0.92
N ARG A 168 -14.13 0.60 -0.01
CA ARG A 168 -14.38 0.36 1.42
C ARG A 168 -15.38 1.40 1.93
N LEU A 169 -16.28 1.00 2.85
CA LEU A 169 -17.21 1.90 3.53
C LEU A 169 -16.46 2.71 4.61
N THR A 170 -15.69 3.69 4.17
CA THR A 170 -14.89 4.56 5.02
C THR A 170 -15.15 6.02 4.67
N ASN A 171 -14.99 6.91 5.64
CA ASN A 171 -15.24 8.34 5.44
C ASN A 171 -14.36 8.95 4.32
N GLU A 172 -13.16 8.39 4.09
CA GLU A 172 -12.26 8.81 3.00
C GLU A 172 -12.84 8.60 1.59
N LYS A 173 -13.80 7.66 1.46
CA LYS A 173 -14.45 7.35 0.17
C LYS A 173 -15.74 8.13 -0.06
N ASN A 174 -16.17 8.91 0.94
CA ASN A 174 -17.31 9.83 0.87
C ASN A 174 -18.56 9.21 0.22
N HIS A 175 -18.93 7.98 0.65
CA HIS A 175 -20.12 7.29 0.13
C HIS A 175 -21.45 7.94 0.59
N VAL A 176 -21.39 8.84 1.56
CA VAL A 176 -22.51 9.61 2.06
C VAL A 176 -22.22 11.07 1.78
N ALA A 177 -22.73 11.58 0.68
CA ALA A 177 -22.73 12.98 0.32
C ALA A 177 -24.16 13.54 0.46
#